data_cfb210bc6d7a11afa7fe9ea1779d63bb
#
_entry.id   cfb210bc6d7a11afa7fe9ea1779d63bb
#
_cell.length_a   1.000
_cell.length_b   1.000
_cell.length_c   1.000
_cell.angle_alpha   90.00
_cell.angle_beta   90.00
_cell.angle_gamma   90.00
#
_symmetry.space_group_name_H-M   'P 1'
#
loop_
_entity.id
_entity.type
_entity.pdbx_description
1 polymer ?
#
loop_
_entity_poly.entity_id
_entity_poly.type
_entity_poly.pdbx_seq_one_letter_code
_entity_poly.pdbx_strand_id
1 'polypeptide(L)'
;NPEAWIWYYNVIGNKKCPIVDTWWQTETGGILITPLPGATPLKPGSATLPFPGIVPEVLRENGSKTNADEGGYLVIKKPWPGMLRTVWRNPKRYKKTYFSKFPGIYLTGDSARIDKDGYLWIMGRTDDVIKVAGHRLGTAEVESHIVSHKSVAESAIVPIPDTIKGQAIYAFVTLKKGVKPTDELKKDIIAHVANNMSHIAKPSKLQFADDLPKTRSGKIMRRILKAIAEGNKDIGSTT
;
A
#
# COMPACT_ATOMS: atom_id res chain seq x y z
N ASN A 1 -7.86 -2.68 -1.35
CA ASN A 1 -8.50 -3.42 -0.28
C ASN A 1 -9.62 -4.28 -0.84
N PRO A 2 -9.57 -5.64 -0.75
CA PRO A 2 -10.59 -6.55 -1.28
C PRO A 2 -11.98 -6.31 -0.69
N GLU A 3 -12.10 -6.02 0.61
CA GLU A 3 -13.38 -5.75 1.27
C GLU A 3 -14.06 -4.50 0.73
N ALA A 4 -13.29 -3.43 0.50
CA ALA A 4 -13.80 -2.22 -0.11
C ALA A 4 -14.27 -2.47 -1.56
N TRP A 5 -13.52 -3.28 -2.32
CA TRP A 5 -13.90 -3.69 -3.67
C TRP A 5 -15.23 -4.46 -3.68
N ILE A 6 -15.37 -5.44 -2.78
CA ILE A 6 -16.59 -6.26 -2.63
C ILE A 6 -17.78 -5.37 -2.22
N TRP A 7 -17.56 -4.43 -1.29
CA TRP A 7 -18.58 -3.46 -0.90
C TRP A 7 -19.02 -2.61 -2.09
N TYR A 8 -18.09 -2.06 -2.86
CA TYR A 8 -18.39 -1.28 -4.06
C TYR A 8 -19.20 -2.09 -5.07
N TYR A 9 -18.77 -3.33 -5.32
CA TYR A 9 -19.48 -4.23 -6.24
C TYR A 9 -20.91 -4.50 -5.80
N ASN A 10 -21.12 -4.80 -4.51
CA ASN A 10 -22.43 -5.16 -3.97
C ASN A 10 -23.36 -3.95 -3.84
N VAL A 11 -22.86 -2.84 -3.28
CA VAL A 11 -23.69 -1.69 -2.86
C VAL A 11 -23.82 -0.66 -3.99
N ILE A 12 -22.70 -0.19 -4.54
CA ILE A 12 -22.72 0.84 -5.58
C ILE A 12 -22.96 0.21 -6.95
N GLY A 13 -22.26 -0.86 -7.26
CA GLY A 13 -22.36 -1.57 -8.54
C GLY A 13 -23.60 -2.44 -8.69
N ASN A 14 -24.40 -2.62 -7.61
CA ASN A 14 -25.58 -3.48 -7.58
C ASN A 14 -25.31 -4.87 -8.20
N LYS A 15 -24.12 -5.42 -7.98
CA LYS A 15 -23.62 -6.70 -8.53
C LYS A 15 -23.61 -6.77 -10.07
N LYS A 16 -23.72 -5.65 -10.75
CA LYS A 16 -23.79 -5.56 -12.22
C LYS A 16 -22.63 -4.77 -12.82
N CYS A 17 -22.14 -3.72 -12.11
CA CYS A 17 -21.07 -2.90 -12.62
C CYS A 17 -19.70 -3.52 -12.28
N PRO A 18 -18.78 -3.66 -13.24
CA PRO A 18 -17.43 -4.07 -12.96
C PRO A 18 -16.73 -3.02 -12.10
N ILE A 19 -15.96 -3.46 -11.10
CA ILE A 19 -15.08 -2.58 -10.34
C ILE A 19 -13.71 -2.61 -10.99
N VAL A 20 -13.25 -1.46 -11.43
CA VAL A 20 -12.02 -1.30 -12.19
C VAL A 20 -10.94 -0.73 -11.28
N ASP A 21 -10.21 -1.62 -10.59
CA ASP A 21 -9.03 -1.23 -9.83
C ASP A 21 -7.94 -0.77 -10.78
N THR A 22 -7.44 0.44 -10.57
CA THR A 22 -6.44 1.04 -11.44
C THR A 22 -5.18 1.43 -10.67
N TRP A 23 -4.03 1.21 -11.28
CA TRP A 23 -2.79 1.78 -10.79
C TRP A 23 -2.23 2.81 -11.76
N TRP A 24 -1.91 3.96 -11.23
CA TRP A 24 -1.28 5.08 -11.93
C TRP A 24 -0.59 6.02 -10.94
N GLN A 25 0.21 6.91 -11.46
CA GLN A 25 0.88 7.97 -10.72
C GLN A 25 0.72 9.29 -11.47
N THR A 26 0.92 10.42 -10.79
CA THR A 26 1.00 11.74 -11.46
C THR A 26 2.06 11.69 -12.58
N GLU A 27 3.15 11.01 -12.33
CA GLU A 27 4.29 10.82 -13.22
C GLU A 27 3.99 9.95 -14.43
N THR A 28 2.95 9.13 -14.37
CA THR A 28 2.62 8.25 -15.50
C THR A 28 1.76 8.91 -16.56
N GLY A 29 1.13 10.05 -16.25
CA GLY A 29 0.27 10.78 -17.17
C GLY A 29 -1.02 10.04 -17.58
N GLY A 30 -1.27 8.89 -16.98
CA GLY A 30 -2.44 8.04 -17.24
C GLY A 30 -2.33 6.70 -16.53
N ILE A 31 -3.35 5.86 -16.67
CA ILE A 31 -3.44 4.53 -16.08
C ILE A 31 -2.48 3.57 -16.79
N LEU A 32 -1.68 2.82 -16.03
CA LEU A 32 -0.75 1.83 -16.58
C LEU A 32 -1.13 0.38 -16.29
N ILE A 33 -1.86 0.11 -15.21
CA ILE A 33 -2.30 -1.24 -14.85
C ILE A 33 -3.78 -1.15 -14.50
N THR A 34 -4.60 -1.95 -15.18
CA THR A 34 -6.06 -1.88 -15.02
C THR A 34 -6.73 -3.05 -15.73
N PRO A 35 -7.83 -3.61 -15.21
CA PRO A 35 -8.64 -4.53 -15.96
C PRO A 35 -9.39 -3.81 -17.08
N LEU A 36 -9.58 -4.49 -18.20
CA LEU A 36 -10.48 -4.06 -19.27
C LEU A 36 -11.84 -4.73 -19.07
N PRO A 37 -12.90 -3.99 -18.73
CA PRO A 37 -14.24 -4.56 -18.53
C PRO A 37 -14.71 -5.41 -19.74
N GLY A 38 -15.22 -6.58 -19.45
CA GLY A 38 -15.64 -7.53 -20.48
C GLY A 38 -14.53 -8.39 -21.09
N ALA A 39 -13.25 -8.00 -20.90
CA ALA A 39 -12.10 -8.75 -21.46
C ALA A 39 -11.21 -9.37 -20.36
N THR A 40 -11.13 -8.73 -19.18
CA THR A 40 -10.27 -9.17 -18.07
C THR A 40 -11.12 -9.69 -16.92
N PRO A 41 -10.98 -10.96 -16.50
CA PRO A 41 -11.56 -11.44 -15.26
C PRO A 41 -11.07 -10.61 -14.05
N LEU A 42 -11.97 -10.22 -13.17
CA LEU A 42 -11.65 -9.34 -12.05
C LEU A 42 -11.27 -10.15 -10.82
N LYS A 43 -10.29 -9.65 -10.06
CA LYS A 43 -9.94 -10.15 -8.71
C LYS A 43 -10.03 -8.99 -7.73
N PRO A 44 -10.84 -9.09 -6.66
CA PRO A 44 -10.95 -8.03 -5.66
C PRO A 44 -9.59 -7.60 -5.09
N GLY A 45 -9.25 -6.32 -5.24
CA GLY A 45 -8.00 -5.73 -4.75
C GLY A 45 -6.79 -5.86 -5.68
N SER A 46 -6.92 -6.55 -6.82
CA SER A 46 -5.86 -6.60 -7.84
C SER A 46 -6.05 -5.52 -8.91
N ALA A 47 -4.98 -4.82 -9.27
CA ALA A 47 -4.95 -3.95 -10.45
C ALA A 47 -4.95 -4.75 -11.77
N THR A 48 -4.85 -6.06 -11.70
CA THR A 48 -4.88 -7.05 -12.78
C THR A 48 -3.74 -6.95 -13.78
N LEU A 49 -4.01 -6.65 -15.05
CA LEU A 49 -3.05 -6.72 -16.14
C LEU A 49 -2.55 -5.33 -16.57
N PRO A 50 -1.36 -5.23 -17.15
CA PRO A 50 -0.90 -3.98 -17.73
C PRO A 50 -1.81 -3.50 -18.87
N PHE A 51 -1.99 -2.19 -18.97
CA PHE A 51 -2.63 -1.58 -20.12
C PHE A 51 -1.81 -1.86 -21.39
N PRO A 52 -2.43 -2.03 -22.57
CA PRO A 52 -1.72 -2.32 -23.82
C PRO A 52 -0.55 -1.37 -24.08
N GLY A 53 0.63 -1.93 -24.35
CA GLY A 53 1.87 -1.20 -24.57
C GLY A 53 2.71 -0.92 -23.31
N ILE A 54 2.19 -1.17 -22.11
CA ILE A 54 2.92 -1.04 -20.86
C ILE A 54 3.62 -2.34 -20.49
N VAL A 55 4.88 -2.26 -20.04
CA VAL A 55 5.70 -3.43 -19.68
C VAL A 55 6.14 -3.30 -18.22
N PRO A 56 5.28 -3.61 -17.25
CA PRO A 56 5.66 -3.67 -15.85
C PRO A 56 6.45 -4.93 -15.54
N GLU A 57 7.27 -4.86 -14.53
CA GLU A 57 7.95 -6.01 -13.92
C GLU A 57 8.11 -5.78 -12.43
N VAL A 58 8.25 -6.87 -11.67
CA VAL A 58 8.56 -6.80 -10.23
C VAL A 58 9.97 -7.34 -10.02
N LEU A 59 10.84 -6.50 -9.46
CA LEU A 59 12.25 -6.80 -9.31
C LEU A 59 12.66 -6.90 -7.84
N ARG A 60 13.59 -7.81 -7.56
CA ARG A 60 14.33 -7.85 -6.29
C ARG A 60 15.28 -6.66 -6.17
N GLU A 61 15.84 -6.48 -4.99
CA GLU A 61 16.86 -5.45 -4.71
C GLU A 61 18.06 -5.51 -5.68
N ASN A 62 18.47 -6.70 -6.07
CA ASN A 62 19.59 -6.95 -6.99
C ASN A 62 19.23 -6.79 -8.48
N GLY A 63 18.00 -6.40 -8.80
CA GLY A 63 17.51 -6.23 -10.17
C GLY A 63 17.04 -7.51 -10.87
N SER A 64 17.11 -8.68 -10.22
CA SER A 64 16.55 -9.90 -10.77
C SER A 64 15.01 -9.92 -10.63
N LYS A 65 14.32 -10.58 -11.58
CA LYS A 65 12.87 -10.76 -11.53
C LYS A 65 12.46 -11.61 -10.33
N THR A 66 11.34 -11.24 -9.69
CA THR A 66 10.73 -12.02 -8.60
C THR A 66 10.06 -13.28 -9.12
N ASN A 67 9.84 -14.25 -8.25
CA ASN A 67 8.96 -15.38 -8.52
C ASN A 67 7.48 -14.97 -8.38
N ALA A 68 6.56 -15.86 -8.77
CA ALA A 68 5.13 -15.65 -8.52
C ALA A 68 4.88 -15.49 -7.01
N ASP A 69 4.00 -14.55 -6.67
CA ASP A 69 3.62 -14.18 -5.30
C ASP A 69 4.74 -13.58 -4.43
N GLU A 70 5.94 -13.40 -4.98
CA GLU A 70 7.04 -12.74 -4.29
C GLU A 70 6.94 -11.22 -4.46
N GLY A 71 6.98 -10.48 -3.33
CA GLY A 71 6.96 -9.02 -3.32
C GLY A 71 8.30 -8.40 -3.73
N GLY A 72 8.24 -7.31 -4.50
CA GLY A 72 9.43 -6.60 -4.96
C GLY A 72 9.12 -5.16 -5.37
N TYR A 73 10.06 -4.54 -6.06
CA TYR A 73 9.94 -3.20 -6.62
C TYR A 73 9.16 -3.25 -7.93
N LEU A 74 8.05 -2.52 -7.99
CA LEU A 74 7.35 -2.32 -9.27
C LEU A 74 8.16 -1.37 -10.14
N VAL A 75 8.45 -1.82 -11.36
CA VAL A 75 9.17 -1.03 -12.37
C VAL A 75 8.45 -1.08 -13.71
N ILE A 76 8.66 -0.07 -14.55
CA ILE A 76 8.19 -0.07 -15.95
C ILE A 76 9.41 -0.12 -16.86
N LYS A 77 9.53 -1.18 -17.65
CA LYS A 77 10.74 -1.49 -18.43
C LYS A 77 10.89 -0.69 -19.72
N LYS A 78 9.79 -0.19 -20.26
CA LYS A 78 9.80 0.58 -21.51
C LYS A 78 9.13 1.93 -21.31
N PRO A 79 9.60 2.99 -21.95
CA PRO A 79 8.93 4.28 -21.94
C PRO A 79 7.55 4.17 -22.60
N TRP A 80 6.64 5.05 -22.20
CA TRP A 80 5.28 5.18 -22.76
C TRP A 80 4.98 6.66 -23.04
N PRO A 81 3.98 6.97 -23.88
CA PRO A 81 3.70 8.35 -24.32
C PRO A 81 3.46 9.36 -23.20
N GLY A 82 2.75 8.96 -22.14
CA GLY A 82 2.42 9.82 -20.98
C GLY A 82 3.50 9.94 -19.93
N MET A 83 4.66 9.31 -20.12
CA MET A 83 5.74 9.29 -19.13
C MET A 83 6.26 10.69 -18.79
N LEU A 84 6.46 10.96 -17.49
CA LEU A 84 7.12 12.15 -16.99
C LEU A 84 8.47 12.36 -17.68
N ARG A 85 8.72 13.57 -18.23
CA ARG A 85 9.98 13.88 -18.94
C ARG A 85 11.04 14.47 -18.03
N THR A 86 10.62 15.20 -17.00
CA THR A 86 11.52 15.81 -16.01
C THR A 86 10.73 16.37 -14.81
N VAL A 87 11.44 16.74 -13.76
CA VAL A 87 10.94 17.57 -12.66
C VAL A 87 11.30 19.02 -12.97
N TRP A 88 10.35 19.93 -12.82
CA TRP A 88 10.53 21.36 -13.11
C TRP A 88 11.78 21.90 -12.42
N ARG A 89 12.65 22.51 -13.20
CA ARG A 89 13.95 23.08 -12.77
C ARG A 89 14.87 22.12 -12.00
N ASN A 90 14.57 20.80 -11.99
CA ASN A 90 15.38 19.83 -11.25
C ASN A 90 15.55 18.49 -11.98
N PRO A 91 16.20 18.45 -13.16
CA PRO A 91 16.44 17.23 -13.91
C PRO A 91 17.33 16.23 -13.18
N LYS A 92 18.20 16.69 -12.27
CA LYS A 92 19.02 15.80 -11.43
C LYS A 92 18.16 14.98 -10.49
N ARG A 93 17.14 15.60 -9.86
CA ARG A 93 16.17 14.91 -9.01
C ARG A 93 15.39 13.85 -9.80
N TYR A 94 14.94 14.18 -11.01
CA TYR A 94 14.26 13.25 -11.91
C TYR A 94 15.08 11.97 -12.11
N LYS A 95 16.32 12.11 -12.57
CA LYS A 95 17.23 10.97 -12.80
C LYS A 95 17.48 10.19 -11.52
N LYS A 96 17.76 10.88 -10.40
CA LYS A 96 18.03 10.24 -9.10
C LYS A 96 16.84 9.46 -8.58
N THR A 97 15.65 10.02 -8.66
CA THR A 97 14.44 9.40 -8.08
C THR A 97 13.98 8.18 -8.87
N TYR A 98 13.95 8.27 -10.20
CA TYR A 98 13.27 7.27 -11.02
C TYR A 98 14.20 6.30 -11.75
N PHE A 99 15.53 6.58 -11.84
CA PHE A 99 16.44 5.78 -12.65
C PHE A 99 17.76 5.42 -11.97
N SER A 100 18.00 5.84 -10.71
CA SER A 100 19.28 5.55 -10.07
C SER A 100 19.39 4.10 -9.57
N LYS A 101 18.29 3.53 -9.09
CA LYS A 101 18.30 2.17 -8.53
C LYS A 101 18.42 1.10 -9.61
N PHE A 102 17.68 1.26 -10.70
CA PHE A 102 17.70 0.36 -11.86
C PHE A 102 17.99 1.20 -13.11
N PRO A 103 19.26 1.29 -13.57
CA PRO A 103 19.63 2.13 -14.70
C PRO A 103 18.81 1.82 -15.96
N GLY A 104 18.20 2.85 -16.56
CA GLY A 104 17.38 2.71 -17.77
C GLY A 104 15.97 2.18 -17.55
N ILE A 105 15.59 1.82 -16.33
CA ILE A 105 14.26 1.29 -15.98
C ILE A 105 13.56 2.26 -15.03
N TYR A 106 12.32 2.61 -15.33
CA TYR A 106 11.53 3.52 -14.48
C TYR A 106 11.13 2.84 -13.17
N LEU A 107 11.63 3.35 -12.06
CA LEU A 107 11.25 2.93 -10.71
C LEU A 107 10.02 3.70 -10.26
N THR A 108 8.93 3.01 -9.96
CA THR A 108 7.68 3.63 -9.54
C THR A 108 7.72 4.12 -8.09
N GLY A 109 8.57 3.54 -7.25
CA GLY A 109 8.56 3.75 -5.81
C GLY A 109 7.44 2.98 -5.10
N ASP A 110 6.71 2.13 -5.81
CA ASP A 110 5.73 1.22 -5.25
C ASP A 110 6.27 -0.21 -5.19
N SER A 111 5.79 -0.97 -4.21
CA SER A 111 6.00 -2.40 -4.09
C SER A 111 4.80 -3.14 -4.68
N ALA A 112 5.07 -4.24 -5.37
CA ALA A 112 4.03 -5.10 -5.93
C ALA A 112 4.46 -6.56 -5.91
N ARG A 113 3.51 -7.46 -6.16
CA ARG A 113 3.74 -8.86 -6.51
C ARG A 113 2.92 -9.22 -7.75
N ILE A 114 3.35 -10.25 -8.45
CA ILE A 114 2.60 -10.84 -9.56
C ILE A 114 2.15 -12.23 -9.11
N ASP A 115 0.86 -12.51 -9.19
CA ASP A 115 0.35 -13.83 -8.83
C ASP A 115 0.56 -14.87 -9.95
N LYS A 116 0.16 -16.11 -9.70
CA LYS A 116 0.31 -17.22 -10.63
C LYS A 116 -0.48 -17.05 -11.95
N ASP A 117 -1.51 -16.20 -11.94
CA ASP A 117 -2.30 -15.88 -13.13
C ASP A 117 -1.73 -14.65 -13.88
N GLY A 118 -0.61 -14.09 -13.39
CA GLY A 118 0.06 -12.94 -13.99
C GLY A 118 -0.54 -11.59 -13.56
N TYR A 119 -1.41 -11.56 -12.56
CA TYR A 119 -2.07 -10.34 -12.09
C TYR A 119 -1.20 -9.59 -11.10
N LEU A 120 -1.17 -8.26 -11.25
CA LEU A 120 -0.42 -7.36 -10.39
C LEU A 120 -1.24 -6.95 -9.16
N TRP A 121 -0.59 -7.05 -8.01
CA TRP A 121 -1.10 -6.64 -6.71
C TRP A 121 -0.19 -5.56 -6.16
N ILE A 122 -0.74 -4.36 -5.96
CA ILE A 122 0.03 -3.23 -5.43
C ILE A 122 0.02 -3.32 -3.90
N MET A 123 1.21 -3.41 -3.32
CA MET A 123 1.39 -3.64 -1.89
C MET A 123 1.62 -2.35 -1.08
N GLY A 124 1.75 -1.21 -1.78
CA GLY A 124 2.00 0.10 -1.20
C GLY A 124 3.36 0.67 -1.61
N ARG A 125 3.77 1.76 -0.96
CA ARG A 125 5.05 2.43 -1.23
C ARG A 125 6.24 1.60 -0.76
N THR A 126 7.35 1.65 -1.48
CA THR A 126 8.57 0.94 -1.08
C THR A 126 9.23 1.55 0.16
N ASP A 127 8.99 2.82 0.42
CA ASP A 127 9.39 3.57 1.61
C ASP A 127 8.48 3.32 2.82
N ASP A 128 7.24 2.85 2.58
CA ASP A 128 6.27 2.46 3.61
C ASP A 128 6.31 0.96 3.97
N VAL A 129 7.21 0.17 3.36
CA VAL A 129 7.38 -1.25 3.71
C VAL A 129 8.05 -1.37 5.07
N ILE A 130 7.43 -2.14 5.95
CA ILE A 130 7.95 -2.41 7.30
C ILE A 130 8.77 -3.71 7.27
N LYS A 131 10.00 -3.67 7.81
CA LYS A 131 10.87 -4.84 7.91
C LYS A 131 10.81 -5.42 9.31
N VAL A 132 9.95 -6.41 9.53
CA VAL A 132 9.81 -7.10 10.83
C VAL A 132 10.54 -8.43 10.77
N ALA A 133 11.55 -8.61 11.61
CA ALA A 133 12.34 -9.86 11.69
C ALA A 133 12.81 -10.36 10.32
N GLY A 134 13.25 -9.45 9.44
CA GLY A 134 13.71 -9.77 8.07
C GLY A 134 12.61 -9.91 7.02
N HIS A 135 11.34 -9.99 7.42
CA HIS A 135 10.20 -10.04 6.50
C HIS A 135 9.77 -8.64 6.06
N ARG A 136 9.45 -8.48 4.79
CA ARG A 136 8.93 -7.23 4.21
C ARG A 136 7.41 -7.29 4.21
N LEU A 137 6.77 -6.44 5.01
CA LEU A 137 5.32 -6.34 5.12
C LEU A 137 4.85 -5.05 4.46
N GLY A 138 3.91 -5.15 3.53
CA GLY A 138 3.23 -4.00 2.94
C GLY A 138 2.30 -3.36 3.95
N THR A 139 2.39 -2.03 4.13
CA THR A 139 1.49 -1.33 5.06
C THR A 139 0.03 -1.52 4.68
N ALA A 140 -0.30 -1.41 3.39
CA ALA A 140 -1.67 -1.56 2.90
C ALA A 140 -2.27 -2.95 3.19
N GLU A 141 -1.46 -4.00 3.15
CA GLU A 141 -1.89 -5.36 3.43
C GLU A 141 -2.26 -5.54 4.90
N VAL A 142 -1.38 -5.10 5.81
CA VAL A 142 -1.65 -5.14 7.26
C VAL A 142 -2.85 -4.26 7.62
N GLU A 143 -2.93 -3.05 7.08
CA GLU A 143 -4.06 -2.13 7.29
C GLU A 143 -5.37 -2.76 6.82
N SER A 144 -5.38 -3.47 5.69
CA SER A 144 -6.54 -4.18 5.18
C SER A 144 -7.02 -5.25 6.16
N HIS A 145 -6.10 -6.02 6.74
CA HIS A 145 -6.46 -7.02 7.76
C HIS A 145 -6.96 -6.38 9.07
N ILE A 146 -6.45 -5.22 9.46
CA ILE A 146 -7.01 -4.49 10.62
C ILE A 146 -8.43 -4.01 10.31
N VAL A 147 -8.66 -3.43 9.13
CA VAL A 147 -9.99 -2.91 8.71
C VAL A 147 -11.02 -4.01 8.50
N SER A 148 -10.62 -5.24 8.17
CA SER A 148 -11.55 -6.37 8.08
C SER A 148 -12.18 -6.76 9.42
N HIS A 149 -11.64 -6.27 10.54
CA HIS A 149 -12.26 -6.45 11.85
C HIS A 149 -13.56 -5.66 11.97
N LYS A 150 -14.64 -6.30 12.43
CA LYS A 150 -16.02 -5.78 12.48
C LYS A 150 -16.18 -4.40 13.17
N SER A 151 -15.31 -4.09 14.12
CA SER A 151 -15.35 -2.84 14.92
C SER A 151 -14.53 -1.70 14.36
N VAL A 152 -13.70 -1.94 13.33
CA VAL A 152 -12.76 -0.96 12.79
C VAL A 152 -13.38 -0.21 11.62
N ALA A 153 -13.20 1.12 11.58
CA ALA A 153 -13.59 1.97 10.47
C ALA A 153 -12.40 2.23 9.52
N GLU A 154 -11.27 2.69 10.09
CA GLU A 154 -10.05 2.95 9.33
C GLU A 154 -8.83 2.53 10.15
N SER A 155 -7.72 2.27 9.49
CA SER A 155 -6.44 2.05 10.14
C SER A 155 -5.29 2.64 9.34
N ALA A 156 -4.22 3.00 10.04
CA ALA A 156 -2.93 3.32 9.45
C ALA A 156 -1.83 2.73 10.32
N ILE A 157 -0.82 2.17 9.69
CA ILE A 157 0.33 1.64 10.42
C ILE A 157 1.61 2.39 10.06
N VAL A 158 2.51 2.45 11.03
CA VAL A 158 3.86 3.00 10.85
C VAL A 158 4.88 2.08 11.51
N PRO A 159 6.11 2.02 10.97
CA PRO A 159 7.21 1.32 11.63
C PRO A 159 7.66 2.10 12.87
N ILE A 160 7.99 1.36 13.93
CA ILE A 160 8.74 1.86 15.08
C ILE A 160 10.00 1.00 15.26
N PRO A 161 11.10 1.56 15.79
CA PRO A 161 12.29 0.77 16.11
C PRO A 161 11.98 -0.34 17.12
N ASP A 162 12.56 -1.53 16.91
CA ASP A 162 12.49 -2.67 17.81
C ASP A 162 13.87 -3.32 17.91
N THR A 163 14.35 -3.54 19.12
CA THR A 163 15.72 -4.03 19.38
C THR A 163 15.96 -5.47 18.92
N ILE A 164 14.91 -6.29 18.83
CA ILE A 164 14.99 -7.71 18.45
C ILE A 164 14.61 -7.89 16.98
N LYS A 165 13.52 -7.24 16.55
CA LYS A 165 12.93 -7.44 15.22
C LYS A 165 13.44 -6.44 14.19
N GLY A 166 14.28 -5.46 14.59
CA GLY A 166 14.68 -4.31 13.80
C GLY A 166 13.58 -3.26 13.70
N GLN A 167 12.39 -3.64 13.27
CA GLN A 167 11.19 -2.80 13.27
C GLN A 167 9.99 -3.59 13.83
N ALA A 168 9.06 -2.85 14.42
CA ALA A 168 7.76 -3.36 14.85
C ALA A 168 6.65 -2.47 14.29
N ILE A 169 5.42 -2.98 14.28
CA ILE A 169 4.25 -2.30 13.75
C ILE A 169 3.56 -1.53 14.87
N TYR A 170 3.34 -0.23 14.67
CA TYR A 170 2.44 0.58 15.48
C TYR A 170 1.20 0.89 14.64
N ALA A 171 0.03 0.46 15.10
CA ALA A 171 -1.24 0.67 14.43
C ALA A 171 -2.02 1.82 15.09
N PHE A 172 -2.53 2.74 14.28
CA PHE A 172 -3.52 3.74 14.64
C PHE A 172 -4.85 3.32 14.04
N VAL A 173 -5.90 3.28 14.85
CA VAL A 173 -7.18 2.68 14.47
C VAL A 173 -8.32 3.62 14.86
N THR A 174 -9.21 3.91 13.91
CA THR A 174 -10.50 4.53 14.21
C THR A 174 -11.59 3.48 14.27
N LEU A 175 -12.51 3.63 15.21
CA LEU A 175 -13.59 2.66 15.42
C LEU A 175 -14.87 3.09 14.70
N LYS A 176 -15.71 2.12 14.37
CA LYS A 176 -17.05 2.40 13.85
C LYS A 176 -17.90 3.12 14.90
N LYS A 177 -18.87 3.90 14.42
CA LYS A 177 -19.78 4.68 15.28
C LYS A 177 -20.44 3.78 16.33
N GLY A 178 -20.39 4.22 17.58
CA GLY A 178 -20.99 3.52 18.73
C GLY A 178 -20.12 2.44 19.36
N VAL A 179 -18.95 2.13 18.80
CA VAL A 179 -18.00 1.20 19.42
C VAL A 179 -17.10 1.95 20.39
N LYS A 180 -16.98 1.44 21.62
CA LYS A 180 -16.13 2.04 22.66
C LYS A 180 -14.71 1.47 22.59
N PRO A 181 -13.67 2.32 22.73
CA PRO A 181 -12.29 1.87 22.82
C PRO A 181 -12.03 1.20 24.19
N THR A 182 -11.73 -0.10 24.16
CA THR A 182 -11.37 -0.85 25.37
C THR A 182 -10.09 -1.64 25.14
N ASP A 183 -9.40 -2.04 26.20
CA ASP A 183 -8.19 -2.85 26.11
C ASP A 183 -8.50 -4.27 25.60
N GLU A 184 -9.67 -4.82 25.88
CA GLU A 184 -10.12 -6.09 25.34
C GLU A 184 -10.29 -6.00 23.84
N LEU A 185 -10.92 -4.94 23.31
CA LEU A 185 -11.08 -4.72 21.88
C LEU A 185 -9.71 -4.54 21.20
N LYS A 186 -8.77 -3.87 21.85
CA LYS A 186 -7.40 -3.73 21.35
C LYS A 186 -6.73 -5.10 21.17
N LYS A 187 -6.84 -5.98 22.16
CA LYS A 187 -6.31 -7.35 22.11
C LYS A 187 -6.99 -8.17 21.01
N ASP A 188 -8.32 -8.04 20.87
CA ASP A 188 -9.11 -8.74 19.85
C ASP A 188 -8.67 -8.34 18.43
N ILE A 189 -8.51 -7.05 18.14
CA ILE A 189 -8.02 -6.58 16.84
C ILE A 189 -6.60 -7.10 16.56
N ILE A 190 -5.71 -7.06 17.55
CA ILE A 190 -4.34 -7.57 17.40
C ILE A 190 -4.34 -9.08 17.14
N ALA A 191 -5.17 -9.84 17.82
CA ALA A 191 -5.34 -11.27 17.61
C ALA A 191 -5.93 -11.59 16.24
N HIS A 192 -6.91 -10.78 15.79
CA HIS A 192 -7.50 -10.91 14.47
C HIS A 192 -6.44 -10.82 13.35
N VAL A 193 -5.52 -9.86 13.42
CA VAL A 193 -4.41 -9.74 12.45
C VAL A 193 -3.48 -10.96 12.53
N ALA A 194 -3.12 -11.40 13.73
CA ALA A 194 -2.24 -12.55 13.91
C ALA A 194 -2.82 -13.83 13.32
N ASN A 195 -4.13 -14.04 13.47
CA ASN A 195 -4.83 -15.26 13.03
C ASN A 195 -5.15 -15.25 11.52
N ASN A 196 -5.43 -14.09 10.95
CA ASN A 196 -5.88 -14.00 9.55
C ASN A 196 -4.75 -13.63 8.56
N MET A 197 -3.63 -13.12 9.05
CA MET A 197 -2.47 -12.80 8.21
C MET A 197 -1.22 -13.55 8.66
N SER A 198 -0.61 -13.14 9.76
CA SER A 198 0.53 -13.85 10.37
C SER A 198 0.90 -13.24 11.73
N HIS A 199 1.57 -14.05 12.57
CA HIS A 199 2.14 -13.57 13.83
C HIS A 199 3.23 -12.49 13.66
N ILE A 200 3.88 -12.44 12.49
CA ILE A 200 4.91 -11.44 12.17
C ILE A 200 4.25 -10.08 11.87
N ALA A 201 3.06 -10.08 11.25
CA ALA A 201 2.28 -8.89 10.94
C ALA A 201 1.52 -8.30 12.13
N LYS A 202 1.52 -9.00 13.26
CA LYS A 202 0.85 -8.59 14.50
C LYS A 202 1.37 -7.23 14.96
N PRO A 203 0.49 -6.20 15.14
CA PRO A 203 0.90 -4.94 15.72
C PRO A 203 1.47 -5.11 17.12
N SER A 204 2.63 -4.53 17.37
CA SER A 204 3.25 -4.48 18.71
C SER A 204 2.61 -3.43 19.60
N LYS A 205 2.09 -2.36 18.98
CA LYS A 205 1.31 -1.31 19.64
C LYS A 205 0.09 -0.99 18.80
N LEU A 206 -1.03 -0.71 19.47
CA LEU A 206 -2.26 -0.24 18.85
C LEU A 206 -2.81 0.93 19.68
N GLN A 207 -3.12 2.03 19.01
CA GLN A 207 -3.75 3.21 19.58
C GLN A 207 -5.07 3.49 18.86
N PHE A 208 -6.13 3.68 19.63
CA PHE A 208 -7.36 4.24 19.10
C PHE A 208 -7.23 5.74 18.93
N ALA A 209 -7.81 6.25 17.87
CA ALA A 209 -7.89 7.68 17.56
C ALA A 209 -9.30 8.01 17.05
N ASP A 210 -9.74 9.23 17.27
CA ASP A 210 -11.04 9.69 16.79
C ASP A 210 -11.03 9.86 15.26
N ASP A 211 -9.90 10.32 14.70
CA ASP A 211 -9.66 10.42 13.25
C ASP A 211 -8.17 10.25 12.95
N LEU A 212 -7.85 9.96 11.69
CA LEU A 212 -6.48 9.89 11.18
C LEU A 212 -6.11 11.19 10.44
N PRO A 213 -4.88 11.71 10.60
CA PRO A 213 -4.46 12.91 9.88
C PRO A 213 -4.44 12.65 8.36
N LYS A 214 -5.14 13.48 7.61
CA LYS A 214 -5.31 13.36 6.16
C LYS A 214 -4.95 14.67 5.45
N THR A 215 -4.43 14.54 4.24
CA THR A 215 -4.32 15.67 3.30
C THR A 215 -5.70 16.11 2.85
N ARG A 216 -5.81 17.27 2.15
CA ARG A 216 -7.05 17.72 1.51
C ARG A 216 -7.64 16.70 0.53
N SER A 217 -6.79 15.88 -0.08
CA SER A 217 -7.21 14.80 -1.01
C SER A 217 -7.58 13.48 -0.31
N GLY A 218 -7.63 13.45 1.04
CA GLY A 218 -8.01 12.27 1.82
C GLY A 218 -6.88 11.24 2.04
N LYS A 219 -5.64 11.53 1.62
CA LYS A 219 -4.50 10.62 1.86
C LYS A 219 -4.02 10.73 3.31
N ILE A 220 -3.84 9.59 3.98
CA ILE A 220 -3.31 9.52 5.34
C ILE A 220 -1.88 10.04 5.38
N MET A 221 -1.61 10.94 6.31
CA MET A 221 -0.30 11.58 6.51
C MET A 221 0.56 10.73 7.46
N ARG A 222 1.08 9.60 6.96
CA ARG A 222 1.89 8.65 7.77
C ARG A 222 3.09 9.30 8.44
N ARG A 223 3.65 10.35 7.86
CA ARG A 223 4.75 11.11 8.48
C ARG A 223 4.38 11.65 9.86
N ILE A 224 3.16 12.17 10.01
CA ILE A 224 2.65 12.69 11.29
C ILE A 224 2.47 11.52 12.28
N LEU A 225 1.85 10.44 11.84
CA LEU A 225 1.65 9.25 12.69
C LEU A 225 2.97 8.63 13.15
N LYS A 226 3.98 8.64 12.29
CA LYS A 226 5.32 8.18 12.64
C LYS A 226 5.97 9.07 13.69
N ALA A 227 5.90 10.39 13.54
CA ALA A 227 6.40 11.33 14.53
C ALA A 227 5.72 11.14 15.91
N ILE A 228 4.40 10.94 15.92
CA ILE A 228 3.64 10.63 17.14
C ILE A 228 4.12 9.31 17.77
N ALA A 229 4.28 8.26 16.96
CA ALA A 229 4.71 6.94 17.42
C ALA A 229 6.13 6.93 18.01
N GLU A 230 7.00 7.80 17.51
CA GLU A 230 8.37 8.02 18.00
C GLU A 230 8.44 9.02 19.18
N GLY A 231 7.30 9.61 19.59
CA GLY A 231 7.25 10.61 20.66
C GLY A 231 7.84 11.96 20.27
N ASN A 232 7.98 12.22 18.97
CA ASN A 232 8.51 13.47 18.46
C ASN A 232 7.43 14.56 18.52
N LYS A 233 7.76 15.69 19.15
CA LYS A 233 6.85 16.85 19.28
C LYS A 233 6.81 17.70 18.00
N ASP A 234 7.87 17.69 17.21
CA ASP A 234 7.91 18.38 15.93
C ASP A 234 7.34 17.45 14.83
N ILE A 235 6.07 17.64 14.55
CA ILE A 235 5.36 16.90 13.49
C ILE A 235 5.53 17.56 12.11
N GLY A 236 6.28 18.67 12.02
CA GLY A 236 6.48 19.46 10.80
C GLY A 236 5.19 20.11 10.28
N SER A 237 5.24 20.70 9.06
CA SER A 237 4.05 21.33 8.46
C SER A 237 2.92 20.32 8.27
N THR A 238 1.70 20.71 8.65
CA THR A 238 0.46 19.96 8.47
C THR A 238 -0.30 20.37 7.19
N THR A 239 0.30 21.27 6.40
CA THR A 239 -0.25 21.79 5.14
C THR A 239 0.60 21.32 3.96
#